data_a4aadfba5ec4bd68bcc7797f4308dc8e
#
_entry.id   a4aadfba5ec4bd68bcc7797f4308dc8e
#
_cell.length_a   1.000
_cell.length_b   1.000
_cell.length_c   1.000
_cell.angle_alpha   90.00
_cell.angle_beta   90.00
_cell.angle_gamma   90.00
#
_symmetry.space_group_name_H-M   'P 1'
#
loop_
_entity.id
_entity.type
_entity.pdbx_description
1 polymer ?
#
loop_
_entity_poly.entity_id
_entity_poly.type
_entity_poly.pdbx_seq_one_letter_code
_entity_poly.pdbx_strand_id
1 'polypeptide(L)'
;ILQELTRLASKSDSSIRRELFLKEIAEVFDIELNTLKSDLRKNSHKTRPQEADATRKRENFSDQLQLELISVFLENPDLLQMARDDLDPELISDDTLREIYEMILQTYEDSGGVDTAGLIDQTDDPKKQHLITKAASLETGGGGSERHLVDLIEHLRRFNFHERLAYLKAKITEAQKSGDDELEQKYYNQLQEMVREMPDNAD
;
A
#
# COMPACT_ATOMS: atom_id res chain seq x y z
N ILE A 1 -1.83 -4.34 -12.05
CA ILE A 1 -1.50 -2.90 -12.01
C ILE A 1 -1.55 -2.32 -13.41
N LEU A 2 -0.67 -2.75 -14.33
CA LEU A 2 -0.60 -2.23 -15.70
C LEU A 2 -1.95 -2.22 -16.43
N GLN A 3 -2.69 -3.33 -16.40
CA GLN A 3 -4.02 -3.43 -17.02
C GLN A 3 -5.04 -2.46 -16.41
N GLU A 4 -4.93 -2.16 -15.13
CA GLU A 4 -5.82 -1.22 -14.45
C GLU A 4 -5.51 0.23 -14.81
N LEU A 5 -4.22 0.60 -14.86
CA LEU A 5 -3.76 1.91 -15.30
C LEU A 5 -4.17 2.17 -16.75
N THR A 6 -3.97 1.18 -17.63
CA THR A 6 -4.36 1.24 -19.04
C THR A 6 -5.87 1.40 -19.20
N ARG A 7 -6.66 0.72 -18.36
CA ARG A 7 -8.13 0.84 -18.34
C ARG A 7 -8.58 2.23 -17.85
N LEU A 8 -7.87 2.81 -16.87
CA LEU A 8 -8.14 4.16 -16.39
C LEU A 8 -7.89 5.18 -17.48
N ALA A 9 -6.75 5.09 -18.17
CA ALA A 9 -6.43 5.91 -19.33
C ALA A 9 -7.53 5.89 -20.40
N SER A 10 -8.15 4.71 -20.61
CA SER A 10 -9.21 4.56 -21.62
C SER A 10 -10.50 5.30 -21.30
N LYS A 11 -10.75 5.62 -20.03
CA LYS A 11 -11.96 6.31 -19.57
C LYS A 11 -11.87 7.82 -19.66
N SER A 12 -10.68 8.39 -19.95
CA SER A 12 -10.53 9.82 -20.15
C SER A 12 -11.22 10.28 -21.43
N ASP A 13 -12.09 11.29 -21.34
CA ASP A 13 -12.79 11.88 -22.49
C ASP A 13 -11.85 12.68 -23.39
N SER A 14 -10.73 13.15 -22.86
CA SER A 14 -9.71 13.85 -23.64
C SER A 14 -8.73 12.87 -24.27
N SER A 15 -8.71 12.84 -25.62
CA SER A 15 -7.78 11.99 -26.37
C SER A 15 -6.30 12.35 -26.11
N ILE A 16 -6.02 13.62 -25.86
CA ILE A 16 -4.66 14.11 -25.58
C ILE A 16 -4.20 13.65 -24.20
N ARG A 17 -5.02 13.82 -23.16
CA ARG A 17 -4.72 13.33 -21.79
C ARG A 17 -4.51 11.83 -21.77
N ARG A 18 -5.38 11.09 -22.46
CA ARG A 18 -5.27 9.63 -22.60
C ARG A 18 -3.93 9.23 -23.21
N GLU A 19 -3.52 9.89 -24.26
CA GLU A 19 -2.27 9.56 -24.97
C GLU A 19 -1.02 9.91 -24.14
N LEU A 20 -1.02 11.04 -23.43
CA LEU A 20 0.05 11.42 -22.51
C LEU A 20 0.17 10.40 -21.36
N PHE A 21 -0.93 10.02 -20.75
CA PHE A 21 -0.92 9.06 -19.64
C PHE A 21 -0.48 7.66 -20.10
N LEU A 22 -0.93 7.20 -21.28
CA LEU A 22 -0.45 5.93 -21.83
C LEU A 22 1.04 5.96 -22.18
N LYS A 23 1.57 7.10 -22.60
CA LYS A 23 2.99 7.26 -22.87
C LYS A 23 3.80 7.17 -21.58
N GLU A 24 3.32 7.78 -20.51
CA GLU A 24 3.94 7.74 -19.19
C GLU A 24 3.95 6.32 -18.60
N ILE A 25 2.82 5.59 -18.69
CA ILE A 25 2.76 4.17 -18.33
C ILE A 25 3.77 3.36 -19.15
N ALA A 26 3.84 3.60 -20.46
CA ALA A 26 4.77 2.91 -21.35
C ALA A 26 6.24 3.12 -20.93
N GLU A 27 6.60 4.34 -20.55
CA GLU A 27 7.94 4.70 -20.08
C GLU A 27 8.28 4.05 -18.74
N VAL A 28 7.35 4.10 -17.77
CA VAL A 28 7.57 3.55 -16.41
C VAL A 28 7.68 2.01 -16.42
N PHE A 29 6.92 1.35 -17.28
CA PHE A 29 6.92 -0.13 -17.35
C PHE A 29 7.79 -0.70 -18.48
N ASP A 30 8.57 0.14 -19.17
CA ASP A 30 9.42 -0.24 -20.32
C ASP A 30 8.65 -1.06 -21.39
N ILE A 31 7.43 -0.61 -21.71
CA ILE A 31 6.54 -1.30 -22.66
C ILE A 31 6.29 -0.41 -23.87
N GLU A 32 6.24 -1.00 -25.06
CA GLU A 32 5.87 -0.26 -26.26
C GLU A 32 4.43 0.29 -26.16
N LEU A 33 4.27 1.61 -26.42
CA LEU A 33 2.97 2.30 -26.41
C LEU A 33 1.91 1.61 -27.30
N ASN A 34 2.33 1.01 -28.42
CA ASN A 34 1.45 0.28 -29.32
C ASN A 34 0.90 -1.02 -28.68
N THR A 35 1.68 -1.68 -27.86
CA THR A 35 1.27 -2.87 -27.10
C THR A 35 0.18 -2.50 -26.10
N LEU A 36 0.36 -1.41 -25.35
CA LEU A 36 -0.65 -0.89 -24.43
C LEU A 36 -1.95 -0.49 -25.15
N LYS A 37 -1.85 0.18 -26.30
CA LYS A 37 -3.01 0.54 -27.11
C LYS A 37 -3.75 -0.68 -27.67
N SER A 38 -3.05 -1.77 -27.98
CA SER A 38 -3.69 -3.01 -28.48
C SER A 38 -4.44 -3.75 -27.38
N ASP A 39 -3.89 -3.81 -26.18
CA ASP A 39 -4.53 -4.45 -25.01
C ASP A 39 -5.77 -3.70 -24.54
N LEU A 40 -5.79 -2.38 -24.67
CA LEU A 40 -6.99 -1.58 -24.42
C LEU A 40 -8.17 -1.98 -25.31
N ARG A 41 -7.92 -2.24 -26.58
CA ARG A 41 -8.95 -2.65 -27.53
C ARG A 41 -9.52 -4.05 -27.24
N LYS A 42 -8.69 -4.96 -26.66
CA LYS A 42 -9.12 -6.32 -26.33
C LYS A 42 -9.92 -6.40 -25.03
N ASN A 43 -9.68 -5.49 -24.07
CA ASN A 43 -10.27 -5.55 -22.71
C ASN A 43 -11.55 -4.74 -22.52
N SER A 44 -12.14 -4.12 -23.57
CA SER A 44 -13.38 -3.33 -23.46
C SER A 44 -14.64 -4.14 -23.13
N HIS A 45 -14.56 -5.47 -23.03
CA HIS A 45 -15.69 -6.36 -22.77
C HIS A 45 -15.44 -7.34 -21.62
N LYS A 46 -15.32 -6.89 -20.35
CA LYS A 46 -15.65 -7.77 -19.21
C LYS A 46 -16.17 -6.98 -18.02
N THR A 47 -17.37 -7.36 -17.63
CA THR A 47 -18.29 -6.81 -16.65
C THR A 47 -17.90 -7.15 -15.21
N ARG A 48 -18.25 -6.26 -14.28
CA ARG A 48 -18.10 -6.27 -12.81
C ARG A 48 -18.55 -7.56 -12.12
N PRO A 49 -17.86 -7.94 -11.04
CA PRO A 49 -18.57 -8.47 -9.87
C PRO A 49 -18.01 -8.00 -8.51
N GLN A 50 -18.92 -7.79 -7.55
CA GLN A 50 -18.77 -7.85 -6.09
C GLN A 50 -17.65 -7.02 -5.43
N GLU A 51 -17.83 -5.70 -5.38
CA GLU A 51 -16.90 -4.76 -4.72
C GLU A 51 -16.87 -4.89 -3.18
N ALA A 52 -17.98 -5.21 -2.51
CA ALA A 52 -18.05 -5.23 -1.05
C ALA A 52 -17.29 -6.41 -0.38
N ASP A 53 -17.33 -7.60 -0.96
CA ASP A 53 -16.61 -8.77 -0.44
C ASP A 53 -15.09 -8.70 -0.71
N ALA A 54 -14.73 -8.08 -1.84
CA ALA A 54 -13.33 -7.86 -2.19
C ALA A 54 -12.67 -6.81 -1.27
N THR A 55 -13.39 -5.76 -0.90
CA THR A 55 -12.90 -4.71 0.01
C THR A 55 -12.65 -5.26 1.40
N ARG A 56 -13.60 -6.00 2.00
CA ARG A 56 -13.40 -6.62 3.31
C ARG A 56 -12.24 -7.62 3.36
N LYS A 57 -12.04 -8.40 2.28
CA LYS A 57 -10.89 -9.31 2.19
C LYS A 57 -9.56 -8.56 2.09
N ARG A 58 -9.55 -7.40 1.44
CA ARG A 58 -8.35 -6.56 1.32
C ARG A 58 -8.02 -5.87 2.65
N GLU A 59 -9.00 -5.27 3.32
CA GLU A 59 -8.83 -4.68 4.65
C GLU A 59 -8.27 -5.72 5.63
N ASN A 60 -8.88 -6.89 5.74
CA ASN A 60 -8.38 -7.98 6.59
C ASN A 60 -6.97 -8.44 6.23
N PHE A 61 -6.59 -8.40 4.95
CA PHE A 61 -5.25 -8.77 4.51
C PHE A 61 -4.22 -7.70 4.89
N SER A 62 -4.55 -6.42 4.73
CA SER A 62 -3.71 -5.31 5.18
C SER A 62 -3.46 -5.36 6.68
N ASP A 63 -4.53 -5.50 7.46
CA ASP A 63 -4.45 -5.58 8.92
C ASP A 63 -3.56 -6.74 9.37
N GLN A 64 -3.64 -7.87 8.66
CA GLN A 64 -2.82 -9.04 8.95
C GLN A 64 -1.34 -8.79 8.64
N LEU A 65 -1.01 -8.18 7.49
CA LEU A 65 0.37 -7.83 7.14
C LEU A 65 0.99 -6.84 8.13
N GLN A 66 0.24 -5.80 8.51
CA GLN A 66 0.69 -4.81 9.48
C GLN A 66 0.90 -5.42 10.86
N LEU A 67 0.00 -6.30 11.28
CA LEU A 67 0.14 -7.01 12.56
C LEU A 67 1.34 -7.97 12.55
N GLU A 68 1.60 -8.65 11.42
CA GLU A 68 2.76 -9.51 11.23
C GLU A 68 4.06 -8.71 11.28
N LEU A 69 4.08 -7.49 10.72
CA LEU A 69 5.22 -6.57 10.81
C LEU A 69 5.52 -6.22 12.28
N ILE A 70 4.50 -5.88 13.08
CA ILE A 70 4.67 -5.63 14.52
C ILE A 70 5.20 -6.88 15.22
N SER A 71 4.68 -8.07 14.89
CA SER A 71 5.16 -9.35 15.45
C SER A 71 6.65 -9.57 15.20
N VAL A 72 7.14 -9.29 13.98
CA VAL A 72 8.55 -9.42 13.62
C VAL A 72 9.43 -8.52 14.49
N PHE A 73 9.02 -7.28 14.77
CA PHE A 73 9.77 -6.36 15.62
C PHE A 73 9.74 -6.74 17.11
N LEU A 74 8.65 -7.34 17.58
CA LEU A 74 8.58 -7.88 18.94
C LEU A 74 9.46 -9.13 19.12
N GLU A 75 9.56 -9.97 18.08
CA GLU A 75 10.37 -11.19 18.09
C GLU A 75 11.87 -10.88 17.93
N ASN A 76 12.21 -9.92 17.05
CA ASN A 76 13.59 -9.54 16.77
C ASN A 76 13.73 -8.01 16.67
N PRO A 77 13.91 -7.32 17.82
CA PRO A 77 14.00 -5.87 17.86
C PRO A 77 15.21 -5.29 17.10
N ASP A 78 16.27 -6.07 16.88
CA ASP A 78 17.44 -5.60 16.13
C ASP A 78 17.11 -5.25 14.67
N LEU A 79 16.05 -5.83 14.12
CA LEU A 79 15.55 -5.50 12.78
C LEU A 79 14.98 -4.08 12.66
N LEU A 80 14.66 -3.42 13.79
CA LEU A 80 14.22 -2.02 13.79
C LEU A 80 15.26 -1.06 13.19
N GLN A 81 16.55 -1.33 13.42
CA GLN A 81 17.62 -0.51 12.85
C GLN A 81 17.63 -0.57 11.32
N MET A 82 17.43 -1.78 10.77
CA MET A 82 17.35 -1.98 9.33
C MET A 82 16.05 -1.40 8.74
N ALA A 83 14.93 -1.60 9.45
CA ALA A 83 13.64 -1.08 9.01
C ALA A 83 13.56 0.44 8.98
N ARG A 84 14.33 1.14 9.84
CA ARG A 84 14.28 2.60 9.98
C ARG A 84 14.57 3.33 8.67
N ASP A 85 15.45 2.79 7.84
CA ASP A 85 15.83 3.39 6.56
C ASP A 85 14.85 3.02 5.43
N ASP A 86 14.17 1.88 5.56
CA ASP A 86 13.34 1.30 4.50
C ASP A 86 11.83 1.40 4.78
N LEU A 87 11.40 1.50 6.03
CA LEU A 87 9.99 1.54 6.41
C LEU A 87 9.55 2.97 6.72
N ASP A 88 8.82 3.58 5.79
CA ASP A 88 8.06 4.80 6.07
C ASP A 88 6.88 4.43 7.01
N PRO A 89 6.75 5.08 8.19
CA PRO A 89 5.62 4.85 9.10
C PRO A 89 4.24 5.02 8.44
N GLU A 90 4.14 5.84 7.39
CA GLU A 90 2.91 6.00 6.62
C GLU A 90 2.47 4.74 5.85
N LEU A 91 3.37 3.75 5.69
CA LEU A 91 3.03 2.44 5.14
C LEU A 91 2.13 1.64 6.09
N ILE A 92 2.16 1.94 7.38
CA ILE A 92 1.25 1.36 8.38
C ILE A 92 -0.03 2.19 8.36
N SER A 93 -1.05 1.71 7.68
CA SER A 93 -2.31 2.45 7.44
C SER A 93 -3.26 2.47 8.65
N ASP A 94 -3.20 1.48 9.55
CA ASP A 94 -3.93 1.49 10.83
C ASP A 94 -3.21 2.39 11.82
N ASP A 95 -3.87 3.47 12.24
CA ASP A 95 -3.30 4.47 13.17
C ASP A 95 -2.87 3.83 14.50
N THR A 96 -3.62 2.84 15.01
CA THR A 96 -3.27 2.17 16.28
C THR A 96 -2.01 1.31 16.12
N LEU A 97 -1.86 0.60 15.01
CA LEU A 97 -0.64 -0.19 14.73
C LEU A 97 0.56 0.71 14.48
N ARG A 98 0.36 1.88 13.86
CA ARG A 98 1.40 2.89 13.68
C ARG A 98 1.89 3.45 15.03
N GLU A 99 0.98 3.79 15.92
CA GLU A 99 1.32 4.22 17.28
C GLU A 99 2.05 3.12 18.06
N ILE A 100 1.67 1.85 17.91
CA ILE A 100 2.40 0.71 18.51
C ILE A 100 3.80 0.60 17.92
N TYR A 101 3.98 0.76 16.62
CA TYR A 101 5.29 0.78 15.99
C TYR A 101 6.19 1.90 16.54
N GLU A 102 5.65 3.12 16.70
CA GLU A 102 6.37 4.24 17.30
C GLU A 102 6.76 3.95 18.78
N MET A 103 5.85 3.33 19.55
CA MET A 103 6.17 2.90 20.93
C MET A 103 7.30 1.86 20.96
N ILE A 104 7.31 0.92 20.04
CA ILE A 104 8.36 -0.09 19.91
C ILE A 104 9.70 0.57 19.58
N LEU A 105 9.72 1.49 18.60
CA LEU A 105 10.91 2.27 18.23
C LEU A 105 11.46 3.05 19.43
N GLN A 106 10.62 3.80 20.14
CA GLN A 106 11.02 4.58 21.30
C GLN A 106 11.59 3.69 22.40
N THR A 107 10.93 2.56 22.70
CA THR A 107 11.37 1.61 23.73
C THR A 107 12.74 1.02 23.36
N TYR A 108 12.94 0.68 22.09
CA TYR A 108 14.23 0.16 21.61
C TYR A 108 15.33 1.19 21.68
N GLU A 109 15.07 2.45 21.31
CA GLU A 109 16.04 3.56 21.43
C GLU A 109 16.45 3.82 22.87
N ASP A 110 15.52 3.72 23.82
CA ASP A 110 15.76 4.01 25.23
C ASP A 110 16.48 2.86 25.97
N SER A 111 16.21 1.61 25.62
CA SER A 111 16.65 0.44 26.39
C SER A 111 17.54 -0.55 25.61
N GLY A 112 17.64 -0.40 24.29
CA GLY A 112 18.37 -1.33 23.42
C GLY A 112 17.65 -2.68 23.23
N GLY A 113 16.39 -2.78 23.63
CA GLY A 113 15.57 -4.00 23.48
C GLY A 113 14.09 -3.69 23.66
N VAL A 114 13.25 -4.64 23.33
CA VAL A 114 11.78 -4.51 23.43
C VAL A 114 11.25 -5.65 24.27
N ASP A 115 10.61 -5.33 25.41
CA ASP A 115 9.88 -6.28 26.23
C ASP A 115 8.37 -6.10 26.01
N THR A 116 7.72 -7.14 25.55
CA THR A 116 6.29 -7.13 25.26
C THR A 116 5.44 -6.79 26.49
N ALA A 117 5.80 -7.30 27.67
CA ALA A 117 5.07 -7.01 28.90
C ALA A 117 5.20 -5.52 29.26
N GLY A 118 6.45 -4.98 29.17
CA GLY A 118 6.71 -3.57 29.39
C GLY A 118 5.98 -2.66 28.43
N LEU A 119 5.82 -3.05 27.14
CA LEU A 119 5.04 -2.29 26.15
C LEU A 119 3.54 -2.26 26.52
N ILE A 120 2.99 -3.38 26.98
CA ILE A 120 1.58 -3.44 27.41
C ILE A 120 1.35 -2.51 28.61
N ASP A 121 2.29 -2.47 29.55
CA ASP A 121 2.21 -1.62 30.75
C ASP A 121 2.39 -0.13 30.45
N GLN A 122 2.97 0.22 29.30
CA GLN A 122 3.14 1.62 28.85
C GLN A 122 1.87 2.27 28.32
N THR A 123 0.82 1.49 28.07
CA THR A 123 -0.44 2.01 27.51
C THR A 123 -1.66 1.56 28.31
N ASP A 124 -2.57 2.50 28.56
CA ASP A 124 -3.88 2.23 29.16
C ASP A 124 -4.96 1.94 28.10
N ASP A 125 -4.61 1.98 26.80
CA ASP A 125 -5.56 1.73 25.70
C ASP A 125 -5.76 0.21 25.51
N PRO A 126 -6.97 -0.32 25.80
CA PRO A 126 -7.27 -1.75 25.65
C PRO A 126 -7.09 -2.25 24.21
N LYS A 127 -7.30 -1.40 23.21
CA LYS A 127 -7.10 -1.76 21.79
C LYS A 127 -5.64 -2.03 21.51
N LYS A 128 -4.74 -1.13 21.97
CA LYS A 128 -3.29 -1.29 21.83
C LYS A 128 -2.81 -2.53 22.57
N GLN A 129 -3.20 -2.72 23.83
CA GLN A 129 -2.86 -3.90 24.63
C GLN A 129 -3.27 -5.20 23.94
N HIS A 130 -4.49 -5.23 23.37
CA HIS A 130 -4.98 -6.37 22.61
C HIS A 130 -4.15 -6.63 21.34
N LEU A 131 -3.82 -5.59 20.57
CA LEU A 131 -3.03 -5.73 19.33
C LEU A 131 -1.59 -6.14 19.61
N ILE A 132 -0.94 -5.60 20.65
CA ILE A 132 0.40 -6.01 21.09
C ILE A 132 0.39 -7.50 21.49
N THR A 133 -0.58 -7.91 22.31
CA THR A 133 -0.73 -9.32 22.73
C THR A 133 -0.97 -10.23 21.53
N LYS A 134 -1.82 -9.80 20.60
CA LYS A 134 -2.13 -10.55 19.38
C LYS A 134 -0.90 -10.68 18.48
N ALA A 135 -0.12 -9.59 18.27
CA ALA A 135 1.11 -9.63 17.51
C ALA A 135 2.15 -10.57 18.14
N ALA A 136 2.35 -10.47 19.46
CA ALA A 136 3.29 -11.33 20.19
C ALA A 136 2.91 -12.83 20.17
N SER A 137 1.63 -13.15 19.92
CA SER A 137 1.16 -14.54 19.82
C SER A 137 1.16 -15.09 18.38
N LEU A 138 1.51 -14.28 17.39
CA LEU A 138 1.63 -14.76 16.02
C LEU A 138 2.90 -15.60 15.87
N GLU A 139 2.76 -16.80 15.34
CA GLU A 139 3.91 -17.58 14.87
C GLU A 139 4.32 -17.03 13.49
N THR A 140 5.38 -16.23 13.46
CA THR A 140 5.92 -15.75 12.19
C THR A 140 6.60 -16.91 11.47
N GLY A 141 6.05 -17.32 10.34
CA GLY A 141 6.55 -18.47 9.57
C GLY A 141 7.99 -18.35 9.06
N GLY A 142 8.59 -17.16 9.21
CA GLY A 142 9.95 -16.82 8.83
C GLY A 142 10.90 -16.56 9.99
N GLY A 143 10.45 -16.70 11.27
CA GLY A 143 11.30 -16.52 12.45
C GLY A 143 11.96 -15.16 12.55
N GLY A 144 11.26 -14.06 12.20
CA GLY A 144 11.79 -12.70 12.35
C GLY A 144 13.10 -12.47 11.58
N SER A 145 13.28 -13.04 10.39
CA SER A 145 14.49 -12.87 9.59
C SER A 145 14.47 -11.56 8.80
N GLU A 146 15.65 -11.02 8.48
CA GLU A 146 15.82 -9.84 7.62
C GLU A 146 15.06 -9.99 6.29
N ARG A 147 15.16 -11.16 5.66
CA ARG A 147 14.47 -11.44 4.41
C ARG A 147 12.95 -11.37 4.55
N HIS A 148 12.43 -11.91 5.64
CA HIS A 148 10.99 -11.86 5.92
C HIS A 148 10.51 -10.43 6.13
N LEU A 149 11.30 -9.60 6.84
CA LEU A 149 11.02 -8.17 7.00
C LEU A 149 10.97 -7.44 5.65
N VAL A 150 11.97 -7.66 4.78
CA VAL A 150 12.00 -7.05 3.45
C VAL A 150 10.78 -7.45 2.63
N ASP A 151 10.43 -8.74 2.62
CA ASP A 151 9.25 -9.25 1.92
C ASP A 151 7.95 -8.61 2.44
N LEU A 152 7.82 -8.42 3.77
CA LEU A 152 6.66 -7.75 4.39
C LEU A 152 6.57 -6.27 3.99
N ILE A 153 7.68 -5.53 4.04
CA ILE A 153 7.73 -4.12 3.64
C ILE A 153 7.35 -3.98 2.17
N GLU A 154 7.86 -4.83 1.29
CA GLU A 154 7.49 -4.83 -0.12
C GLU A 154 5.99 -5.13 -0.34
N HIS A 155 5.45 -6.10 0.39
CA HIS A 155 4.01 -6.41 0.33
C HIS A 155 3.15 -5.23 0.80
N LEU A 156 3.54 -4.54 1.88
CA LEU A 156 2.86 -3.34 2.36
C LEU A 156 2.94 -2.20 1.34
N ARG A 157 4.11 -1.95 0.73
CA ARG A 157 4.27 -0.95 -0.33
C ARG A 157 3.34 -1.24 -1.52
N ARG A 158 3.33 -2.49 -1.99
CA ARG A 158 2.44 -2.92 -3.09
C ARG A 158 0.97 -2.77 -2.71
N PHE A 159 0.60 -3.16 -1.49
CA PHE A 159 -0.76 -3.03 -1.00
C PHE A 159 -1.22 -1.56 -0.98
N ASN A 160 -0.44 -0.67 -0.34
CA ASN A 160 -0.75 0.75 -0.25
C ASN A 160 -0.80 1.42 -1.63
N PHE A 161 0.07 1.03 -2.54
CA PHE A 161 0.00 1.48 -3.94
C PHE A 161 -1.33 1.09 -4.59
N HIS A 162 -1.78 -0.14 -4.42
CA HIS A 162 -3.07 -0.60 -4.97
C HIS A 162 -4.27 0.13 -4.36
N GLU A 163 -4.26 0.37 -3.05
CA GLU A 163 -5.31 1.11 -2.35
C GLU A 163 -5.37 2.56 -2.84
N ARG A 164 -4.22 3.24 -2.92
CA ARG A 164 -4.14 4.60 -3.43
C ARG A 164 -4.58 4.71 -4.89
N LEU A 165 -4.20 3.72 -5.70
CA LEU A 165 -4.66 3.60 -7.09
C LEU A 165 -6.19 3.45 -7.17
N ALA A 166 -6.77 2.59 -6.34
CA ALA A 166 -8.21 2.38 -6.29
C ALA A 166 -8.96 3.65 -5.85
N TYR A 167 -8.44 4.35 -4.84
CA TYR A 167 -8.96 5.63 -4.37
C TYR A 167 -8.94 6.70 -5.47
N LEU A 168 -7.78 6.93 -6.11
CA LEU A 168 -7.66 7.92 -7.17
C LEU A 168 -8.56 7.62 -8.36
N LYS A 169 -8.69 6.35 -8.72
CA LYS A 169 -9.60 5.88 -9.77
C LYS A 169 -11.08 6.18 -9.44
N ALA A 170 -11.48 5.96 -8.21
CA ALA A 170 -12.82 6.28 -7.76
C ALA A 170 -13.07 7.80 -7.82
N LYS A 171 -12.10 8.62 -7.38
CA LYS A 171 -12.18 10.07 -7.40
C LYS A 171 -12.20 10.67 -8.80
N ILE A 172 -11.41 10.15 -9.73
CA ILE A 172 -11.46 10.54 -11.15
C ILE A 172 -12.85 10.22 -11.74
N THR A 173 -13.38 9.04 -11.44
CA THR A 173 -14.71 8.64 -11.93
C THR A 173 -15.82 9.53 -11.35
N GLU A 174 -15.70 9.95 -10.10
CA GLU A 174 -16.62 10.87 -9.43
C GLU A 174 -16.56 12.27 -10.08
N ALA A 175 -15.36 12.82 -10.28
CA ALA A 175 -15.14 14.11 -10.94
C ALA A 175 -15.67 14.12 -12.38
N GLN A 176 -15.45 13.05 -13.14
CA GLN A 176 -16.01 12.89 -14.49
C GLN A 176 -17.54 12.91 -14.50
N LYS A 177 -18.18 12.25 -13.52
CA LYS A 177 -19.66 12.22 -13.43
C LYS A 177 -20.25 13.57 -13.03
N SER A 178 -19.52 14.36 -12.23
CA SER A 178 -19.93 15.70 -11.84
C SER A 178 -19.61 16.78 -12.87
N GLY A 179 -18.81 16.46 -13.88
CA GLY A 179 -18.31 17.43 -14.87
C GLY A 179 -17.32 18.45 -14.30
N ASP A 180 -16.62 18.08 -13.21
CA ASP A 180 -15.61 18.93 -12.57
C ASP A 180 -14.23 18.67 -13.17
N ASP A 181 -13.92 19.39 -14.23
CA ASP A 181 -12.66 19.26 -14.97
C ASP A 181 -11.43 19.59 -14.09
N GLU A 182 -11.55 20.49 -13.11
CA GLU A 182 -10.43 20.88 -12.24
C GLU A 182 -10.07 19.73 -11.28
N LEU A 183 -11.07 19.12 -10.65
CA LEU A 183 -10.88 17.95 -9.79
C LEU A 183 -10.39 16.74 -10.59
N GLU A 184 -10.93 16.52 -11.78
CA GLU A 184 -10.45 15.45 -12.66
C GLU A 184 -8.96 15.61 -12.95
N GLN A 185 -8.54 16.81 -13.39
CA GLN A 185 -7.14 17.09 -13.69
C GLN A 185 -6.24 16.92 -12.46
N LYS A 186 -6.68 17.39 -11.29
CA LYS A 186 -5.95 17.23 -10.02
C LYS A 186 -5.67 15.76 -9.70
N TYR A 187 -6.69 14.89 -9.78
CA TYR A 187 -6.52 13.48 -9.48
C TYR A 187 -5.72 12.73 -10.55
N TYR A 188 -5.79 13.15 -11.81
CA TYR A 188 -4.89 12.63 -12.85
C TYR A 188 -3.43 12.97 -12.58
N ASN A 189 -3.14 14.20 -12.17
CA ASN A 189 -1.77 14.61 -11.83
C ASN A 189 -1.22 13.81 -10.66
N GLN A 190 -2.02 13.61 -9.59
CA GLN A 190 -1.63 12.76 -8.46
C GLN A 190 -1.37 11.30 -8.89
N LEU A 191 -2.17 10.79 -9.80
CA LEU A 191 -1.97 9.43 -10.33
C LEU A 191 -0.67 9.33 -11.14
N GLN A 192 -0.35 10.34 -11.94
CA GLN A 192 0.90 10.41 -12.70
C GLN A 192 2.13 10.45 -11.78
N GLU A 193 2.09 11.30 -10.73
CA GLU A 193 3.16 11.37 -9.72
C GLU A 193 3.36 10.01 -9.05
N MET A 194 2.29 9.38 -8.60
CA MET A 194 2.34 8.06 -7.96
C MET A 194 2.93 6.97 -8.87
N VAL A 195 2.63 7.01 -10.18
CA VAL A 195 3.18 6.05 -11.16
C VAL A 195 4.68 6.30 -11.38
N ARG A 196 5.14 7.56 -11.37
CA ARG A 196 6.58 7.89 -11.48
C ARG A 196 7.40 7.48 -10.27
N GLU A 197 6.80 7.53 -9.08
CA GLU A 197 7.44 7.14 -7.82
C GLU A 197 7.47 5.62 -7.61
N MET A 198 6.92 4.86 -8.55
CA MET A 198 6.87 3.41 -8.46
C MET A 198 8.29 2.82 -8.58
N PRO A 199 8.76 2.03 -7.60
CA PRO A 199 10.04 1.36 -7.72
C PRO A 199 10.02 0.35 -8.88
N ASP A 200 11.15 0.23 -9.62
CA ASP A 200 11.33 -0.59 -10.83
C ASP A 200 10.98 -2.10 -10.68
N ASN A 201 10.65 -2.58 -9.49
CA ASN A 201 10.43 -3.99 -9.17
C ASN A 201 8.94 -4.37 -8.92
N ALA A 202 7.99 -3.72 -9.55
CA ALA A 202 6.56 -4.02 -9.37
C ALA A 202 6.00 -5.07 -10.37
N ASP A 203 6.79 -6.07 -10.71
CA ASP A 203 6.35 -7.26 -11.46
C ASP A 203 5.72 -8.34 -10.56
#